data_2114c8cf9fc057bf8b9064b948f3f480
#
_entry.id   2114c8cf9fc057bf8b9064b948f3f480
#
_cell.length_a   1.000
_cell.length_b   1.000
_cell.length_c   1.000
_cell.angle_alpha   90.00
_cell.angle_beta   90.00
_cell.angle_gamma   90.00
#
_symmetry.space_group_name_H-M   'P 1'
#
loop_
_entity.id
_entity.type
_entity.pdbx_description
1 polymer ?
#
loop_
_entity_poly.entity_id
_entity_poly.type
_entity_poly.pdbx_seq_one_letter_code
_entity_poly.pdbx_strand_id
1 'polypeptide(L)'
;MAFEPFVVDDIRVDGLQRISAGTVFNFLPVKVGDPFDKRESELALRAVFKSGYFKNIALERDGNVLVVKVQERPAIASIKFQGNDDIETEPLLESLKDIGFAEGSVFNRSLLERVEQELERQYFSRGKYGVKIETTITPLERNRVGILIDVSEGVVAKIRQINIVGNTVFDDETLLDEFEQSTPNWLSFYTKDDQY
;
A
#
# COMPACT_ATOMS: atom_id res chain seq x y z
N MET A 1 -27.81 -14.74 -15.34
CA MET A 1 -28.83 -15.74 -14.98
C MET A 1 -29.42 -15.32 -13.64
N ALA A 2 -30.76 -15.38 -13.49
CA ALA A 2 -31.38 -15.13 -12.21
C ALA A 2 -31.08 -16.32 -11.28
N PHE A 3 -30.63 -16.04 -10.07
CA PHE A 3 -30.37 -17.06 -9.05
C PHE A 3 -31.75 -17.56 -8.56
N GLU A 4 -32.11 -18.81 -8.84
CA GLU A 4 -33.34 -19.41 -8.30
C GLU A 4 -33.10 -19.78 -6.83
N PRO A 5 -34.03 -19.44 -5.93
CA PRO A 5 -33.93 -19.81 -4.52
C PRO A 5 -33.86 -21.33 -4.33
N PHE A 6 -33.03 -21.78 -3.37
CA PHE A 6 -32.93 -23.19 -3.00
C PHE A 6 -32.53 -23.34 -1.52
N VAL A 7 -32.69 -24.53 -0.95
CA VAL A 7 -32.18 -24.86 0.38
C VAL A 7 -30.79 -25.46 0.21
N VAL A 8 -29.84 -24.99 1.00
CA VAL A 8 -28.43 -25.42 0.93
C VAL A 8 -28.26 -26.77 1.60
N ASP A 9 -28.00 -27.82 0.82
CA ASP A 9 -27.72 -29.17 1.34
C ASP A 9 -26.26 -29.34 1.74
N ASP A 10 -25.33 -28.61 1.07
CA ASP A 10 -23.89 -28.62 1.37
C ASP A 10 -23.24 -27.35 0.84
N ILE A 11 -22.04 -27.02 1.39
CA ILE A 11 -21.23 -25.87 0.96
C ILE A 11 -19.83 -26.35 0.60
N ARG A 12 -19.45 -26.14 -0.66
CA ARG A 12 -18.10 -26.46 -1.16
C ARG A 12 -17.34 -25.16 -1.47
N VAL A 13 -16.04 -25.13 -1.13
CA VAL A 13 -15.15 -24.00 -1.43
C VAL A 13 -14.08 -24.46 -2.40
N ASP A 14 -14.03 -23.84 -3.56
CA ASP A 14 -13.06 -24.13 -4.62
C ASP A 14 -12.07 -22.97 -4.79
N GLY A 15 -10.81 -23.27 -5.12
CA GLY A 15 -9.77 -22.28 -5.42
C GLY A 15 -8.89 -21.89 -4.23
N LEU A 16 -9.03 -22.58 -3.09
CA LEU A 16 -8.18 -22.39 -1.93
C LEU A 16 -6.75 -22.91 -2.18
N GLN A 17 -5.75 -22.20 -1.68
CA GLN A 17 -4.34 -22.58 -1.75
C GLN A 17 -3.66 -22.59 -0.38
N ARG A 18 -3.80 -21.52 0.39
CA ARG A 18 -3.20 -21.31 1.72
C ARG A 18 -4.23 -21.18 2.82
N ILE A 19 -5.40 -20.67 2.49
CA ILE A 19 -6.49 -20.42 3.42
C ILE A 19 -7.32 -21.69 3.57
N SER A 20 -7.71 -22.01 4.80
CA SER A 20 -8.57 -23.17 5.05
C SER A 20 -10.04 -22.90 4.67
N ALA A 21 -10.76 -23.94 4.28
CA ALA A 21 -12.21 -23.84 4.05
C ALA A 21 -12.96 -23.35 5.30
N GLY A 22 -12.51 -23.76 6.48
CA GLY A 22 -13.07 -23.30 7.76
C GLY A 22 -12.98 -21.77 7.94
N THR A 23 -11.91 -21.14 7.43
CA THR A 23 -11.80 -19.68 7.42
C THR A 23 -12.90 -19.05 6.56
N VAL A 24 -13.17 -19.60 5.38
CA VAL A 24 -14.25 -19.10 4.51
C VAL A 24 -15.60 -19.27 5.19
N PHE A 25 -15.86 -20.43 5.80
CA PHE A 25 -17.13 -20.72 6.51
C PHE A 25 -17.38 -19.75 7.66
N ASN A 26 -16.35 -19.28 8.35
CA ASN A 26 -16.47 -18.27 9.42
C ASN A 26 -17.00 -16.90 8.91
N PHE A 27 -16.77 -16.59 7.64
CA PHE A 27 -17.26 -15.35 7.02
C PHE A 27 -18.59 -15.51 6.29
N LEU A 28 -19.00 -16.76 5.97
CA LEU A 28 -20.26 -16.99 5.30
C LEU A 28 -21.45 -16.82 6.26
N PRO A 29 -22.41 -15.96 5.94
CA PRO A 29 -23.60 -15.77 6.77
C PRO A 29 -24.66 -16.88 6.58
N VAL A 30 -24.39 -17.87 5.74
CA VAL A 30 -25.29 -18.97 5.39
C VAL A 30 -24.72 -20.31 5.84
N LYS A 31 -25.59 -21.23 6.26
CA LYS A 31 -25.26 -22.58 6.71
C LYS A 31 -26.02 -23.63 5.92
N VAL A 32 -25.59 -24.87 6.06
CA VAL A 32 -26.37 -26.03 5.55
C VAL A 32 -27.74 -26.04 6.22
N GLY A 33 -28.79 -26.21 5.41
CA GLY A 33 -30.19 -26.15 5.80
C GLY A 33 -30.85 -24.77 5.63
N ASP A 34 -30.09 -23.72 5.40
CA ASP A 34 -30.64 -22.37 5.20
C ASP A 34 -31.19 -22.19 3.78
N PRO A 35 -32.25 -21.39 3.61
CA PRO A 35 -32.71 -20.96 2.28
C PRO A 35 -31.66 -19.97 1.71
N PHE A 36 -31.36 -20.13 0.43
CA PHE A 36 -30.41 -19.29 -0.28
C PHE A 36 -31.06 -18.64 -1.49
N ASP A 37 -31.14 -17.34 -1.47
CA ASP A 37 -31.72 -16.54 -2.54
C ASP A 37 -30.73 -15.44 -3.00
N LYS A 38 -31.19 -14.52 -3.85
CA LYS A 38 -30.40 -13.42 -4.37
C LYS A 38 -29.88 -12.51 -3.24
N ARG A 39 -30.69 -12.25 -2.22
CA ARG A 39 -30.31 -11.38 -1.09
C ARG A 39 -29.19 -12.03 -0.27
N GLU A 40 -29.35 -13.31 0.04
CA GLU A 40 -28.35 -14.07 0.79
C GLU A 40 -27.05 -14.20 -0.02
N SER A 41 -27.13 -14.34 -1.36
CA SER A 41 -25.94 -14.36 -2.21
C SER A 41 -25.16 -13.04 -2.19
N GLU A 42 -25.85 -11.89 -2.20
CA GLU A 42 -25.20 -10.58 -2.08
C GLU A 42 -24.52 -10.38 -0.71
N LEU A 43 -25.19 -10.83 0.36
CA LEU A 43 -24.63 -10.76 1.71
C LEU A 43 -23.40 -11.66 1.85
N ALA A 44 -23.46 -12.88 1.34
CA ALA A 44 -22.35 -13.84 1.34
C ALA A 44 -21.14 -13.31 0.58
N LEU A 45 -21.34 -12.80 -0.65
CA LEU A 45 -20.28 -12.19 -1.44
C LEU A 45 -19.61 -11.02 -0.69
N ARG A 46 -20.40 -10.11 -0.12
CA ARG A 46 -19.87 -8.96 0.64
C ARG A 46 -19.10 -9.39 1.87
N ALA A 47 -19.61 -10.35 2.64
CA ALA A 47 -18.99 -10.83 3.86
C ALA A 47 -17.62 -11.49 3.58
N VAL A 48 -17.58 -12.41 2.60
CA VAL A 48 -16.33 -13.07 2.20
C VAL A 48 -15.33 -12.08 1.60
N PHE A 49 -15.80 -11.12 0.77
CA PHE A 49 -14.95 -10.10 0.18
C PHE A 49 -14.34 -9.15 1.24
N LYS A 50 -15.15 -8.78 2.26
CA LYS A 50 -14.73 -7.92 3.37
C LYS A 50 -13.63 -8.55 4.22
N SER A 51 -13.47 -9.87 4.20
CA SER A 51 -12.37 -10.57 4.88
C SER A 51 -10.98 -10.12 4.41
N GLY A 52 -10.88 -9.56 3.19
CA GLY A 52 -9.64 -9.09 2.61
C GLY A 52 -8.73 -10.19 2.03
N TYR A 53 -9.05 -11.47 2.24
CA TYR A 53 -8.23 -12.60 1.78
C TYR A 53 -8.31 -12.89 0.28
N PHE A 54 -9.40 -12.48 -0.36
CA PHE A 54 -9.72 -12.87 -1.73
C PHE A 54 -9.74 -11.68 -2.67
N LYS A 55 -9.19 -11.85 -3.87
CA LYS A 55 -9.25 -10.85 -4.94
C LYS A 55 -10.46 -11.05 -5.85
N ASN A 56 -10.97 -12.29 -5.92
CA ASN A 56 -12.18 -12.62 -6.68
C ASN A 56 -12.99 -13.69 -5.93
N ILE A 57 -14.31 -13.56 -6.00
CA ILE A 57 -15.26 -14.49 -5.37
C ILE A 57 -16.44 -14.64 -6.32
N ALA A 58 -16.85 -15.90 -6.57
CA ALA A 58 -18.05 -16.21 -7.28
C ALA A 58 -18.85 -17.27 -6.51
N LEU A 59 -20.16 -17.17 -6.56
CA LEU A 59 -21.07 -18.17 -6.01
C LEU A 59 -21.76 -18.89 -7.16
N GLU A 60 -21.69 -20.20 -7.13
CA GLU A 60 -22.35 -21.06 -8.11
C GLU A 60 -23.26 -22.06 -7.39
N ARG A 61 -24.22 -22.60 -8.12
CA ARG A 61 -25.12 -23.64 -7.65
C ARG A 61 -24.84 -24.94 -8.42
N ASP A 62 -24.62 -26.02 -7.68
CA ASP A 62 -24.45 -27.36 -8.21
C ASP A 62 -25.53 -28.28 -7.55
N GLY A 63 -26.69 -28.44 -8.19
CA GLY A 63 -27.88 -29.03 -7.55
C GLY A 63 -28.34 -28.16 -6.37
N ASN A 64 -28.25 -28.68 -5.14
CA ASN A 64 -28.50 -27.94 -3.90
C ASN A 64 -27.20 -27.63 -3.12
N VAL A 65 -26.04 -27.80 -3.75
CA VAL A 65 -24.74 -27.45 -3.16
C VAL A 65 -24.42 -26.01 -3.52
N LEU A 66 -24.08 -25.21 -2.52
CA LEU A 66 -23.53 -23.88 -2.71
C LEU A 66 -22.02 -23.99 -2.95
N VAL A 67 -21.57 -23.65 -4.15
CA VAL A 67 -20.16 -23.64 -4.50
C VAL A 67 -19.60 -22.23 -4.40
N VAL A 68 -18.68 -22.01 -3.46
CA VAL A 68 -17.99 -20.73 -3.24
C VAL A 68 -16.65 -20.82 -3.95
N LYS A 69 -16.54 -20.23 -5.15
CA LYS A 69 -15.28 -20.13 -5.88
C LYS A 69 -14.52 -18.91 -5.44
N VAL A 70 -13.28 -19.09 -5.00
CA VAL A 70 -12.45 -18.01 -4.51
C VAL A 70 -11.12 -17.97 -5.24
N GLN A 71 -10.55 -16.77 -5.34
CA GLN A 71 -9.18 -16.55 -5.75
C GLN A 71 -8.46 -15.79 -4.65
N GLU A 72 -7.53 -16.46 -3.97
CA GLU A 72 -6.78 -15.85 -2.88
C GLU A 72 -5.88 -14.70 -3.33
N ARG A 73 -5.77 -13.65 -2.51
CA ARG A 73 -4.69 -12.67 -2.62
C ARG A 73 -3.37 -13.34 -2.22
N PRO A 74 -2.26 -13.03 -2.89
CA PRO A 74 -0.97 -13.55 -2.47
C PRO A 74 -0.58 -13.01 -1.08
N ALA A 75 0.30 -13.73 -0.39
CA ALA A 75 0.94 -13.23 0.81
C ALA A 75 2.29 -12.61 0.49
N ILE A 76 2.68 -11.63 1.28
CA ILE A 76 4.02 -11.03 1.22
C ILE A 76 5.02 -12.04 1.78
N ALA A 77 5.99 -12.45 0.96
CA ALA A 77 7.08 -13.35 1.38
C ALA A 77 8.28 -12.58 1.88
N SER A 78 8.55 -11.40 1.29
CA SER A 78 9.64 -10.52 1.69
C SER A 78 9.38 -9.11 1.22
N ILE A 79 9.87 -8.13 1.98
CA ILE A 79 9.94 -6.72 1.61
C ILE A 79 11.40 -6.32 1.70
N LYS A 80 11.94 -5.76 0.61
CA LYS A 80 13.31 -5.28 0.55
C LYS A 80 13.33 -3.84 0.08
N PHE A 81 14.18 -3.05 0.70
CA PHE A 81 14.51 -1.70 0.28
C PHE A 81 15.90 -1.67 -0.35
N GLN A 82 16.10 -0.77 -1.31
CA GLN A 82 17.38 -0.52 -1.95
C GLN A 82 17.50 0.97 -2.26
N GLY A 83 18.69 1.56 -2.06
CA GLY A 83 18.98 2.96 -2.36
C GLY A 83 18.36 3.99 -1.41
N ASN A 84 17.91 3.55 -0.23
CA ASN A 84 17.35 4.39 0.84
C ASN A 84 18.42 4.79 1.86
N ASP A 85 19.47 5.48 1.41
CA ASP A 85 20.65 5.79 2.23
C ASP A 85 20.35 6.81 3.35
N ASP A 86 19.40 7.73 3.13
CA ASP A 86 19.00 8.76 4.11
C ASP A 86 17.97 8.30 5.14
N ILE A 87 17.28 7.19 4.88
CA ILE A 87 16.28 6.62 5.79
C ILE A 87 16.61 5.16 6.04
N GLU A 88 16.92 4.82 7.29
CA GLU A 88 17.26 3.45 7.67
C GLU A 88 16.11 2.47 7.38
N THR A 89 16.47 1.28 6.93
CA THR A 89 15.50 0.24 6.51
C THR A 89 14.66 -0.29 7.67
N GLU A 90 15.27 -0.50 8.85
CA GLU A 90 14.59 -1.08 10.01
C GLU A 90 13.39 -0.26 10.48
N PRO A 91 13.49 1.07 10.72
CA PRO A 91 12.35 1.91 11.06
C PRO A 91 11.26 1.92 9.98
N LEU A 92 11.64 1.84 8.70
CA LEU A 92 10.68 1.74 7.60
C LEU A 92 9.88 0.44 7.69
N LEU A 93 10.54 -0.70 7.89
CA LEU A 93 9.87 -2.00 8.03
C LEU A 93 8.96 -2.06 9.25
N GLU A 94 9.34 -1.44 10.37
CA GLU A 94 8.48 -1.33 11.56
C GLU A 94 7.22 -0.52 11.26
N SER A 95 7.37 0.65 10.65
CA SER A 95 6.24 1.50 10.25
C SER A 95 5.29 0.78 9.28
N LEU A 96 5.83 0.00 8.34
CA LEU A 96 5.05 -0.80 7.42
C LEU A 96 4.27 -1.91 8.14
N LYS A 97 4.88 -2.54 9.14
CA LYS A 97 4.24 -3.57 9.95
C LYS A 97 3.05 -3.03 10.73
N ASP A 98 3.14 -1.81 11.27
CA ASP A 98 2.07 -1.17 12.04
C ASP A 98 0.82 -0.92 11.19
N ILE A 99 0.97 -0.69 9.90
CA ILE A 99 -0.15 -0.54 8.96
C ILE A 99 -0.59 -1.87 8.31
N GLY A 100 -0.03 -3.00 8.76
CA GLY A 100 -0.36 -4.34 8.25
C GLY A 100 0.31 -4.72 6.94
N PHE A 101 1.36 -3.99 6.52
CA PHE A 101 2.16 -4.29 5.34
C PHE A 101 3.48 -4.94 5.77
N ALA A 102 3.45 -6.25 6.05
CA ALA A 102 4.56 -7.00 6.57
C ALA A 102 4.67 -8.39 5.93
N GLU A 103 5.79 -9.06 6.12
CA GLU A 103 5.94 -10.46 5.74
C GLU A 103 4.86 -11.33 6.39
N GLY A 104 4.30 -12.25 5.64
CA GLY A 104 3.17 -13.09 6.05
C GLY A 104 1.79 -12.46 5.89
N SER A 105 1.70 -11.14 5.78
CA SER A 105 0.43 -10.43 5.55
C SER A 105 -0.09 -10.64 4.13
N VAL A 106 -1.39 -10.43 3.94
CA VAL A 106 -2.03 -10.45 2.62
C VAL A 106 -1.58 -9.24 1.81
N PHE A 107 -1.06 -9.47 0.61
CA PHE A 107 -0.66 -8.39 -0.27
C PHE A 107 -1.87 -7.58 -0.77
N ASN A 108 -1.81 -6.28 -0.59
CA ASN A 108 -2.80 -5.32 -1.05
C ASN A 108 -2.12 -4.22 -1.87
N ARG A 109 -2.47 -4.13 -3.16
CA ARG A 109 -1.89 -3.16 -4.08
C ARG A 109 -2.13 -1.71 -3.67
N SER A 110 -3.35 -1.40 -3.23
CA SER A 110 -3.69 -0.03 -2.79
C SER A 110 -2.96 0.38 -1.51
N LEU A 111 -2.58 -0.59 -0.67
CA LEU A 111 -1.75 -0.31 0.50
C LEU A 111 -0.31 0.00 0.07
N LEU A 112 0.23 -0.75 -0.90
CA LEU A 112 1.55 -0.47 -1.47
C LEU A 112 1.62 0.93 -2.09
N GLU A 113 0.63 1.33 -2.89
CA GLU A 113 0.56 2.66 -3.49
C GLU A 113 0.54 3.78 -2.43
N ARG A 114 -0.10 3.55 -1.29
CA ARG A 114 -0.05 4.49 -0.15
C ARG A 114 1.32 4.53 0.51
N VAL A 115 1.99 3.40 0.59
CA VAL A 115 3.37 3.31 1.10
C VAL A 115 4.31 4.13 0.21
N GLU A 116 4.22 3.96 -1.11
CA GLU A 116 5.01 4.73 -2.07
C GLU A 116 4.81 6.24 -1.89
N GLN A 117 3.56 6.70 -1.82
CA GLN A 117 3.22 8.11 -1.60
C GLN A 117 3.71 8.66 -0.25
N GLU A 118 3.69 7.85 0.80
CA GLU A 118 4.16 8.26 2.11
C GLU A 118 5.68 8.37 2.14
N LEU A 119 6.38 7.43 1.50
CA LEU A 119 7.83 7.49 1.34
C LEU A 119 8.24 8.73 0.55
N GLU A 120 7.59 9.01 -0.60
CA GLU A 120 7.86 10.25 -1.37
C GLU A 120 7.70 11.50 -0.49
N ARG A 121 6.64 11.56 0.30
CA ARG A 121 6.39 12.68 1.22
C ARG A 121 7.49 12.85 2.26
N GLN A 122 8.01 11.74 2.81
CA GLN A 122 9.10 11.76 3.76
C GLN A 122 10.42 12.25 3.15
N TYR A 123 10.70 11.86 1.91
CA TYR A 123 11.85 12.38 1.19
C TYR A 123 11.70 13.87 0.82
N PHE A 124 10.51 14.30 0.42
CA PHE A 124 10.24 15.72 0.16
C PHE A 124 10.42 16.58 1.41
N SER A 125 9.99 16.10 2.58
CA SER A 125 10.23 16.84 3.85
C SER A 125 11.69 16.97 4.23
N ARG A 126 12.58 16.19 3.59
CA ARG A 126 14.04 16.25 3.73
C ARG A 126 14.70 17.02 2.58
N GLY A 127 13.93 17.74 1.77
CA GLY A 127 14.41 18.52 0.64
C GLY A 127 14.80 17.71 -0.60
N LYS A 128 14.50 16.41 -0.64
CA LYS A 128 14.81 15.53 -1.77
C LYS A 128 13.66 15.47 -2.78
N TYR A 129 13.37 16.58 -3.42
CA TYR A 129 12.25 16.72 -4.38
C TYR A 129 12.41 15.91 -5.68
N GLY A 130 13.61 15.40 -5.94
CA GLY A 130 13.92 14.57 -7.10
C GLY A 130 13.84 13.07 -6.82
N VAL A 131 13.33 12.65 -5.66
CA VAL A 131 13.22 11.23 -5.33
C VAL A 131 12.32 10.50 -6.33
N LYS A 132 12.72 9.28 -6.67
CA LYS A 132 11.91 8.35 -7.45
C LYS A 132 11.85 7.03 -6.69
N ILE A 133 10.64 6.49 -6.55
CA ILE A 133 10.39 5.21 -5.90
C ILE A 133 9.80 4.27 -6.93
N GLU A 134 10.49 3.18 -7.19
CA GLU A 134 10.06 2.14 -8.12
C GLU A 134 9.84 0.83 -7.35
N THR A 135 8.67 0.23 -7.53
CA THR A 135 8.34 -1.01 -6.83
C THR A 135 8.21 -2.16 -7.77
N THR A 136 8.98 -3.21 -7.52
CA THR A 136 8.92 -4.46 -8.26
C THR A 136 8.25 -5.55 -7.42
N ILE A 137 7.19 -6.15 -7.97
CA ILE A 137 6.46 -7.26 -7.36
C ILE A 137 6.79 -8.54 -8.11
N THR A 138 7.47 -9.46 -7.46
CA THR A 138 7.87 -10.75 -8.04
C THR A 138 6.96 -11.85 -7.51
N PRO A 139 6.17 -12.53 -8.38
CA PRO A 139 5.40 -13.70 -7.98
C PRO A 139 6.33 -14.85 -7.56
N LEU A 140 5.97 -15.51 -6.47
CA LEU A 140 6.68 -16.65 -5.88
C LEU A 140 5.75 -17.85 -5.75
N GLU A 141 6.33 -19.03 -5.54
CA GLU A 141 5.56 -20.25 -5.29
C GLU A 141 4.62 -20.11 -4.09
N ARG A 142 3.59 -20.96 -4.07
CA ARG A 142 2.57 -21.04 -3.01
C ARG A 142 1.81 -19.73 -2.81
N ASN A 143 1.42 -19.07 -3.90
CA ASN A 143 0.66 -17.82 -3.89
C ASN A 143 1.26 -16.75 -2.97
N ARG A 144 2.56 -16.48 -3.15
CA ARG A 144 3.31 -15.44 -2.44
C ARG A 144 3.90 -14.43 -3.41
N VAL A 145 4.31 -13.28 -2.89
CA VAL A 145 5.03 -12.23 -3.63
C VAL A 145 6.22 -11.74 -2.83
N GLY A 146 7.32 -11.50 -3.54
CA GLY A 146 8.42 -10.68 -3.05
C GLY A 146 8.24 -9.25 -3.53
N ILE A 147 8.54 -8.28 -2.68
CA ILE A 147 8.43 -6.85 -2.97
C ILE A 147 9.81 -6.24 -2.83
N LEU A 148 10.26 -5.56 -3.88
CA LEU A 148 11.46 -4.73 -3.87
C LEU A 148 11.02 -3.28 -4.07
N ILE A 149 11.40 -2.42 -3.14
CA ILE A 149 11.20 -0.98 -3.19
C ILE A 149 12.56 -0.35 -3.47
N ASP A 150 12.74 0.14 -4.68
CA ASP A 150 13.97 0.79 -5.15
C ASP A 150 13.79 2.30 -5.05
N VAL A 151 14.65 2.95 -4.28
CA VAL A 151 14.61 4.37 -3.99
C VAL A 151 15.80 5.04 -4.67
N SER A 152 15.53 5.93 -5.60
CA SER A 152 16.51 6.85 -6.15
C SER A 152 16.32 8.21 -5.50
N GLU A 153 17.06 8.48 -4.42
CA GLU A 153 16.81 9.65 -3.56
C GLU A 153 17.04 11.01 -4.25
N GLY A 154 17.85 11.03 -5.31
CA GLY A 154 18.24 12.26 -5.97
C GLY A 154 19.18 13.11 -5.10
N VAL A 155 19.22 14.40 -5.38
CA VAL A 155 20.02 15.39 -4.64
C VAL A 155 19.11 16.31 -3.83
N VAL A 156 19.62 16.80 -2.70
CA VAL A 156 18.92 17.84 -1.93
C VAL A 156 18.83 19.11 -2.77
N ALA A 157 17.61 19.67 -2.83
CA ALA A 157 17.41 20.94 -3.53
C ALA A 157 18.12 22.08 -2.80
N LYS A 158 18.85 22.90 -3.57
CA LYS A 158 19.56 24.06 -3.05
C LYS A 158 19.01 25.34 -3.66
N ILE A 159 18.91 26.38 -2.83
CA ILE A 159 18.52 27.72 -3.28
C ILE A 159 19.64 28.26 -4.15
N ARG A 160 19.38 28.46 -5.44
CA ARG A 160 20.38 29.05 -6.34
C ARG A 160 20.37 30.58 -6.32
N GLN A 161 19.22 31.15 -6.12
CA GLN A 161 19.04 32.61 -6.17
C GLN A 161 17.74 32.98 -5.43
N ILE A 162 17.80 34.06 -4.67
CA ILE A 162 16.65 34.71 -4.06
C ILE A 162 16.48 36.06 -4.74
N ASN A 163 15.32 36.33 -5.35
CA ASN A 163 15.00 37.60 -5.96
C ASN A 163 13.87 38.26 -5.18
N ILE A 164 14.10 39.49 -4.72
CA ILE A 164 13.09 40.30 -4.05
C ILE A 164 12.52 41.26 -5.07
N VAL A 165 11.20 41.39 -5.14
CA VAL A 165 10.50 42.22 -6.11
C VAL A 165 9.47 43.08 -5.41
N GLY A 166 9.48 44.41 -5.69
CA GLY A 166 8.48 45.35 -5.17
C GLY A 166 8.84 46.03 -3.85
N ASN A 167 10.02 45.77 -3.33
CA ASN A 167 10.57 46.47 -2.16
C ASN A 167 10.86 47.94 -2.51
N THR A 168 10.36 48.85 -1.69
CA THR A 168 10.52 50.31 -1.87
C THR A 168 11.08 51.03 -0.63
N VAL A 169 11.07 50.34 0.53
CA VAL A 169 11.48 50.92 1.83
C VAL A 169 12.83 50.41 2.27
N PHE A 170 13.10 49.12 2.03
CA PHE A 170 14.39 48.47 2.35
C PHE A 170 15.04 47.97 1.06
N ASP A 171 16.34 47.99 1.00
CA ASP A 171 17.09 47.41 -0.11
C ASP A 171 17.13 45.88 -0.04
N ASP A 172 17.52 45.24 -1.14
CA ASP A 172 17.55 43.79 -1.26
C ASP A 172 18.54 43.16 -0.24
N GLU A 173 19.64 43.81 0.03
CA GLU A 173 20.70 43.32 0.94
C GLU A 173 20.15 43.24 2.37
N THR A 174 19.51 44.34 2.83
CA THR A 174 18.88 44.39 4.16
C THR A 174 17.78 43.31 4.32
N LEU A 175 16.98 43.08 3.27
CA LEU A 175 15.92 42.07 3.33
C LEU A 175 16.51 40.65 3.27
N LEU A 176 17.57 40.41 2.50
CA LEU A 176 18.22 39.12 2.40
C LEU A 176 18.90 38.70 3.71
N ASP A 177 19.39 39.66 4.48
CA ASP A 177 20.02 39.40 5.79
C ASP A 177 18.99 38.89 6.84
N GLU A 178 17.71 39.16 6.65
CA GLU A 178 16.65 38.69 7.54
C GLU A 178 16.15 37.28 7.18
N PHE A 179 16.61 36.69 6.06
CA PHE A 179 16.23 35.33 5.72
C PHE A 179 17.08 34.30 6.47
N GLU A 180 16.45 33.31 7.07
CA GLU A 180 17.14 32.14 7.67
C GLU A 180 17.81 31.28 6.59
N GLN A 181 17.26 31.29 5.37
CA GLN A 181 17.78 30.56 4.22
C GLN A 181 18.57 31.49 3.30
N SER A 182 19.70 31.00 2.82
CA SER A 182 20.58 31.77 1.96
C SER A 182 21.01 31.00 0.70
N THR A 183 21.60 31.76 -0.26
CA THR A 183 22.24 31.13 -1.42
C THR A 183 23.55 30.44 -0.99
N PRO A 184 23.99 29.39 -1.74
CA PRO A 184 25.23 28.68 -1.42
C PRO A 184 26.43 29.61 -1.26
N ASN A 185 27.09 29.51 -0.13
CA ASN A 185 28.36 30.20 0.15
C ASN A 185 29.40 29.20 0.68
N TRP A 186 30.61 29.62 0.91
CA TRP A 186 31.69 28.73 1.34
C TRP A 186 31.49 28.12 2.75
N LEU A 187 30.55 28.66 3.56
CA LEU A 187 30.17 28.13 4.87
C LEU A 187 28.91 27.24 4.83
N SER A 188 28.16 27.22 3.75
CA SER A 188 26.88 26.47 3.62
C SER A 188 27.02 24.98 3.91
N PHE A 189 28.23 24.43 3.73
CA PHE A 189 28.46 23.02 4.04
C PHE A 189 28.47 22.74 5.57
N TYR A 190 28.58 23.74 6.41
CA TYR A 190 28.45 23.64 7.86
C TYR A 190 27.03 24.01 8.34
N THR A 191 26.45 25.06 7.78
CA THR A 191 25.18 25.66 8.28
C THR A 191 23.94 25.06 7.61
N LYS A 192 24.10 24.56 6.39
CA LYS A 192 22.99 24.01 5.54
C LYS A 192 21.87 25.02 5.23
N ASP A 193 22.15 26.31 5.32
CA ASP A 193 21.18 27.41 5.13
C ASP A 193 20.73 27.54 3.66
N ASP A 194 21.41 26.87 2.73
CA ASP A 194 21.11 26.82 1.30
C ASP A 194 20.13 25.68 0.93
N GLN A 195 19.58 24.98 1.93
CA GLN A 195 18.68 23.84 1.75
C GLN A 195 17.26 24.20 2.19
N TYR A 196 16.27 23.55 1.54
CA TYR A 196 14.86 23.65 1.94
C TYR A 196 14.54 22.67 3.05
#